data_f89f3b8ccbe2d6f199c9e0ec77162c17
#
_entry.id   f89f3b8ccbe2d6f199c9e0ec77162c17
#
_cell.length_a   1.000
_cell.length_b   1.000
_cell.length_c   1.000
_cell.angle_alpha   90.00
_cell.angle_beta   90.00
_cell.angle_gamma   90.00
#
_symmetry.space_group_name_H-M   'P 1'
#
loop_
_entity.id
_entity.type
_entity.pdbx_description
1 polymer ?
#
loop_
_entity_poly.entity_id
_entity_poly.type
_entity_poly.pdbx_seq_one_letter_code
_entity_poly.pdbx_strand_id
1 'polypeptide(L)'
;MIIPCWESRSIARPNRLLTMSNELNTAALTTLTEQYITLWNEADAAARTKLIAELWAEDGAQVLTDPPQEIREAAAAIAFPVPYLTVRGHRELDARVTRAYEMFIAPGEYTFQPLGVAQRLAGNLAGLGWAMVSTADGSIGGTGYDVLALDEDGRIRSDHQYIGPA
;
A
#
# COMPACT_ATOMS: atom_id res chain seq x y z
N MET A 1 -46.99 12.87 50.83
CA MET A 1 -46.69 13.13 49.44
C MET A 1 -45.26 12.72 49.19
N ILE A 2 -45.08 11.49 48.69
CA ILE A 2 -43.76 10.82 48.59
C ILE A 2 -43.33 10.91 47.12
N ILE A 3 -42.21 11.53 46.87
CA ILE A 3 -41.61 11.66 45.54
C ILE A 3 -40.67 10.45 45.34
N PRO A 4 -40.82 9.62 44.29
CA PRO A 4 -39.92 8.50 44.09
C PRO A 4 -38.58 8.97 43.52
N CYS A 5 -37.53 8.39 44.10
CA CYS A 5 -36.13 8.48 43.75
C CYS A 5 -35.93 7.94 42.32
N TRP A 6 -35.36 8.73 41.43
CA TRP A 6 -34.91 8.31 40.09
C TRP A 6 -33.62 7.52 40.21
N GLU A 7 -33.71 6.22 40.15
CA GLU A 7 -32.54 5.38 39.92
C GLU A 7 -31.94 5.60 38.56
N SER A 8 -30.85 6.34 38.51
CA SER A 8 -29.96 6.38 37.34
C SER A 8 -29.34 4.99 37.15
N ARG A 9 -29.97 4.19 36.29
CA ARG A 9 -29.28 3.00 35.74
C ARG A 9 -28.17 3.49 34.81
N SER A 10 -26.97 3.52 35.35
CA SER A 10 -25.73 3.62 34.58
C SER A 10 -25.68 2.39 33.66
N ILE A 11 -26.02 2.59 32.39
CA ILE A 11 -25.74 1.62 31.33
C ILE A 11 -24.23 1.64 31.15
N ALA A 12 -23.55 0.69 31.81
CA ALA A 12 -22.16 0.41 31.55
C ALA A 12 -22.04 0.05 30.05
N ARG A 13 -21.48 0.96 29.26
CA ARG A 13 -21.05 0.66 27.90
C ARG A 13 -20.03 -0.47 28.00
N PRO A 14 -20.21 -1.59 27.28
CA PRO A 14 -19.20 -2.64 27.28
C PRO A 14 -17.89 -1.99 26.80
N ASN A 15 -16.87 -2.22 27.62
CA ASN A 15 -15.52 -1.73 27.42
C ASN A 15 -14.98 -2.27 26.08
N ARG A 16 -15.07 -1.45 25.01
CA ARG A 16 -14.60 -1.76 23.65
C ARG A 16 -13.08 -1.67 23.53
N LEU A 17 -12.38 -1.87 24.66
CA LEU A 17 -10.91 -1.84 24.75
C LEU A 17 -10.25 -3.21 24.56
N LEU A 18 -11.01 -4.26 24.21
CA LEU A 18 -10.48 -5.63 24.13
C LEU A 18 -10.53 -6.26 22.73
N THR A 19 -10.69 -5.47 21.66
CA THR A 19 -10.61 -6.01 20.27
C THR A 19 -9.69 -5.18 19.37
N MET A 20 -8.65 -4.57 19.91
CA MET A 20 -7.58 -3.92 19.15
C MET A 20 -6.32 -4.81 19.12
N SER A 21 -6.48 -6.10 18.84
CA SER A 21 -5.34 -7.01 18.64
C SER A 21 -5.33 -7.61 17.25
N ASN A 22 -5.66 -6.84 16.22
CA ASN A 22 -5.08 -7.10 14.93
C ASN A 22 -3.74 -6.35 14.87
N GLU A 23 -2.88 -6.62 15.86
CA GLU A 23 -1.52 -6.11 15.84
C GLU A 23 -0.86 -6.65 14.60
N LEU A 24 -0.24 -5.77 13.81
CA LEU A 24 0.67 -6.10 12.73
C LEU A 24 1.80 -6.98 13.29
N ASN A 25 1.50 -8.26 13.47
CA ASN A 25 2.47 -9.24 13.91
C ASN A 25 3.36 -9.66 12.72
N THR A 26 4.43 -10.37 13.00
CA THR A 26 5.39 -10.80 11.99
C THR A 26 4.73 -11.61 10.85
N ALA A 27 3.75 -12.46 11.16
CA ALA A 27 3.07 -13.28 10.15
C ALA A 27 2.22 -12.39 9.21
N ALA A 28 1.48 -11.43 9.75
CA ALA A 28 0.71 -10.47 8.95
C ALA A 28 1.61 -9.61 8.06
N LEU A 29 2.75 -9.14 8.58
CA LEU A 29 3.74 -8.39 7.80
C LEU A 29 4.40 -9.22 6.70
N THR A 30 4.67 -10.50 6.96
CA THR A 30 5.18 -11.43 5.94
C THR A 30 4.16 -11.59 4.81
N THR A 31 2.90 -11.89 5.15
CA THR A 31 1.81 -12.04 4.18
C THR A 31 1.61 -10.76 3.36
N LEU A 32 1.59 -9.60 4.03
CA LEU A 32 1.46 -8.30 3.36
C LEU A 32 2.60 -8.09 2.34
N THR A 33 3.84 -8.38 2.74
CA THR A 33 5.01 -8.27 1.86
C THR A 33 4.87 -9.15 0.62
N GLU A 34 4.55 -10.42 0.83
CA GLU A 34 4.41 -11.39 -0.25
C GLU A 34 3.31 -10.99 -1.23
N GLN A 35 2.14 -10.64 -0.73
CA GLN A 35 1.00 -10.25 -1.56
C GLN A 35 1.27 -8.93 -2.30
N TYR A 36 1.88 -7.94 -1.64
CA TYR A 36 2.21 -6.65 -2.25
C TYR A 36 3.19 -6.84 -3.41
N ILE A 37 4.28 -7.57 -3.20
CA ILE A 37 5.27 -7.85 -4.25
C ILE A 37 4.68 -8.72 -5.38
N THR A 38 3.85 -9.71 -5.05
CA THR A 38 3.15 -10.54 -6.05
C THR A 38 2.28 -9.68 -6.96
N LEU A 39 1.54 -8.72 -6.42
CA LEU A 39 0.70 -7.81 -7.19
C LEU A 39 1.47 -7.10 -8.31
N TRP A 40 2.66 -6.58 -8.01
CA TRP A 40 3.45 -5.82 -8.98
C TRP A 40 4.12 -6.70 -10.05
N ASN A 41 4.27 -8.00 -9.80
CA ASN A 41 4.84 -8.97 -10.73
C ASN A 41 3.79 -9.80 -11.47
N GLU A 42 2.51 -9.74 -11.09
CA GLU A 42 1.45 -10.61 -11.61
C GLU A 42 1.18 -10.35 -13.10
N ALA A 43 1.30 -11.38 -13.91
CA ALA A 43 1.11 -11.31 -15.36
C ALA A 43 -0.37 -11.29 -15.76
N ASP A 44 -1.20 -12.06 -15.05
CA ASP A 44 -2.62 -12.17 -15.35
C ASP A 44 -3.41 -10.96 -14.86
N ALA A 45 -4.09 -10.27 -15.77
CA ALA A 45 -4.84 -9.06 -15.45
C ALA A 45 -5.99 -9.31 -14.46
N ALA A 46 -6.68 -10.46 -14.56
CA ALA A 46 -7.78 -10.78 -13.64
C ALA A 46 -7.24 -11.09 -12.24
N ALA A 47 -6.08 -11.76 -12.15
CA ALA A 47 -5.41 -11.99 -10.88
C ALA A 47 -4.94 -10.67 -10.25
N ARG A 48 -4.40 -9.69 -11.01
CA ARG A 48 -4.06 -8.36 -10.50
C ARG A 48 -5.27 -7.65 -9.92
N THR A 49 -6.39 -7.60 -10.65
CA THR A 49 -7.63 -6.99 -10.16
C THR A 49 -8.10 -7.62 -8.85
N LYS A 50 -8.02 -8.95 -8.74
CA LYS A 50 -8.37 -9.68 -7.52
C LYS A 50 -7.44 -9.32 -6.36
N LEU A 51 -6.12 -9.32 -6.58
CA LEU A 51 -5.13 -8.96 -5.57
C LEU A 51 -5.33 -7.52 -5.07
N ILE A 52 -5.65 -6.58 -5.95
CA ILE A 52 -5.99 -5.20 -5.56
C ILE A 52 -7.19 -5.18 -4.62
N ALA A 53 -8.27 -5.90 -4.95
CA ALA A 53 -9.47 -5.95 -4.13
C ALA A 53 -9.24 -6.63 -2.77
N GLU A 54 -8.29 -7.55 -2.68
CA GLU A 54 -7.91 -8.22 -1.43
C GLU A 54 -6.99 -7.36 -0.56
N LEU A 55 -6.02 -6.68 -1.17
CA LEU A 55 -4.98 -5.91 -0.47
C LEU A 55 -5.41 -4.49 -0.09
N TRP A 56 -6.24 -3.84 -0.92
CA TRP A 56 -6.56 -2.43 -0.78
C TRP A 56 -7.98 -2.21 -0.28
N ALA A 57 -8.17 -1.19 0.55
CA ALA A 57 -9.49 -0.64 0.83
C ALA A 57 -10.13 -0.12 -0.47
N GLU A 58 -11.46 -0.11 -0.55
CA GLU A 58 -12.18 0.27 -1.77
C GLU A 58 -11.83 1.69 -2.25
N ASP A 59 -11.63 2.61 -1.30
CA ASP A 59 -11.23 4.00 -1.54
C ASP A 59 -9.72 4.24 -1.31
N GLY A 60 -8.93 3.16 -1.24
CA GLY A 60 -7.49 3.21 -1.01
C GLY A 60 -6.76 4.09 -2.02
N ALA A 61 -5.68 4.72 -1.59
CA ALA A 61 -4.91 5.64 -2.43
C ALA A 61 -3.42 5.33 -2.41
N GLN A 62 -2.79 5.36 -3.59
CA GLN A 62 -1.33 5.37 -3.70
C GLN A 62 -0.86 6.77 -4.12
N VAL A 63 0.16 7.25 -3.42
CA VAL A 63 0.81 8.54 -3.66
C VAL A 63 2.27 8.28 -4.00
N LEU A 64 2.66 8.59 -5.23
CA LEU A 64 4.06 8.63 -5.64
C LEU A 64 4.64 9.98 -5.23
N THR A 65 5.39 9.99 -4.13
CA THR A 65 5.74 11.23 -3.38
C THR A 65 6.87 12.02 -4.02
N ASP A 66 7.81 11.36 -4.67
CA ASP A 66 8.90 12.00 -5.39
C ASP A 66 9.10 11.29 -6.72
N PRO A 67 8.22 11.57 -7.71
CA PRO A 67 8.30 10.88 -9.00
C PRO A 67 9.64 11.19 -9.69
N PRO A 68 10.17 10.23 -10.47
CA PRO A 68 11.37 10.42 -11.27
C PRO A 68 11.33 11.69 -12.12
N GLN A 69 12.50 12.23 -12.44
CA GLN A 69 12.63 13.51 -13.12
C GLN A 69 11.85 13.56 -14.44
N GLU A 70 11.89 12.50 -15.23
CA GLU A 70 11.18 12.43 -16.52
C GLU A 70 9.65 12.57 -16.33
N ILE A 71 9.10 12.00 -15.26
CA ILE A 71 7.67 12.14 -14.95
C ILE A 71 7.37 13.56 -14.50
N ARG A 72 8.23 14.16 -13.68
CA ARG A 72 8.08 15.56 -13.24
C ARG A 72 8.15 16.53 -14.41
N GLU A 73 9.10 16.33 -15.35
CA GLU A 73 9.25 17.13 -16.55
C GLU A 73 8.03 17.00 -17.48
N ALA A 74 7.54 15.78 -17.67
CA ALA A 74 6.32 15.55 -18.46
C ALA A 74 5.09 16.22 -17.84
N ALA A 75 4.94 16.18 -16.51
CA ALA A 75 3.88 16.88 -15.80
C ALA A 75 4.02 18.40 -15.89
N ALA A 76 5.23 18.93 -15.80
CA ALA A 76 5.51 20.36 -15.94
C ALA A 76 5.20 20.87 -17.35
N ALA A 77 5.45 20.07 -18.40
CA ALA A 77 5.15 20.43 -19.79
C ALA A 77 3.65 20.65 -20.06
N ILE A 78 2.78 20.05 -19.25
CA ILE A 78 1.31 20.22 -19.30
C ILE A 78 0.78 21.12 -18.18
N ALA A 79 1.65 21.94 -17.57
CA ALA A 79 1.33 22.87 -16.48
C ALA A 79 0.77 22.18 -15.22
N PHE A 80 1.20 20.95 -14.94
CA PHE A 80 0.89 20.23 -13.71
C PHE A 80 1.99 20.49 -12.66
N PRO A 81 1.83 21.43 -11.74
CA PRO A 81 2.88 21.81 -10.80
C PRO A 81 2.97 20.90 -9.57
N VAL A 82 2.38 19.69 -9.61
CA VAL A 82 2.34 18.80 -8.46
C VAL A 82 3.61 17.97 -8.34
N PRO A 83 4.24 17.97 -7.17
CA PRO A 83 5.45 17.19 -6.93
C PRO A 83 5.16 15.70 -6.70
N TYR A 84 3.91 15.27 -6.74
CA TYR A 84 3.50 13.88 -6.54
C TYR A 84 2.30 13.51 -7.40
N LEU A 85 2.17 12.21 -7.69
CA LEU A 85 1.04 11.65 -8.42
C LEU A 85 0.21 10.80 -7.47
N THR A 86 -1.12 10.89 -7.58
CA THR A 86 -2.05 10.13 -6.74
C THR A 86 -3.02 9.36 -7.63
N VAL A 87 -3.22 8.09 -7.30
CA VAL A 87 -4.32 7.25 -7.82
C VAL A 87 -5.19 6.82 -6.66
N ARG A 88 -6.50 6.68 -6.90
CA ARG A 88 -7.47 6.37 -5.85
C ARG A 88 -8.51 5.36 -6.30
N GLY A 89 -8.78 4.41 -5.43
CA GLY A 89 -9.75 3.34 -5.65
C GLY A 89 -9.24 2.26 -6.60
N HIS A 90 -9.90 1.11 -6.57
CA HIS A 90 -9.43 -0.10 -7.25
C HIS A 90 -9.22 0.09 -8.76
N ARG A 91 -10.07 0.87 -9.42
CA ARG A 91 -9.95 1.10 -10.88
C ARG A 91 -8.66 1.85 -11.25
N GLU A 92 -8.32 2.91 -10.51
CA GLU A 92 -7.11 3.68 -10.81
C GLU A 92 -5.85 2.95 -10.36
N LEU A 93 -5.93 2.20 -9.24
CA LEU A 93 -4.87 1.31 -8.80
C LEU A 93 -4.58 0.21 -9.83
N ASP A 94 -5.63 -0.43 -10.40
CA ASP A 94 -5.48 -1.44 -11.44
C ASP A 94 -4.79 -0.86 -12.69
N ALA A 95 -5.20 0.32 -13.14
CA ALA A 95 -4.55 1.00 -14.25
C ALA A 95 -3.07 1.33 -13.95
N ARG A 96 -2.76 1.75 -12.71
CA ARG A 96 -1.38 2.05 -12.27
C ARG A 96 -0.51 0.81 -12.23
N VAL A 97 -1.00 -0.28 -11.64
CA VAL A 97 -0.28 -1.55 -11.55
C VAL A 97 -0.09 -2.17 -12.94
N THR A 98 -1.14 -2.17 -13.76
CA THR A 98 -1.06 -2.66 -15.14
C THR A 98 -0.01 -1.89 -15.95
N ARG A 99 0.02 -0.55 -15.82
CA ARG A 99 1.02 0.25 -16.50
C ARG A 99 2.44 -0.06 -16.05
N ALA A 100 2.65 -0.23 -14.74
CA ALA A 100 3.96 -0.61 -14.22
C ALA A 100 4.39 -2.00 -14.70
N TYR A 101 3.47 -2.96 -14.70
CA TYR A 101 3.72 -4.29 -15.24
C TYR A 101 4.16 -4.23 -16.72
N GLU A 102 3.42 -3.53 -17.55
CA GLU A 102 3.74 -3.38 -18.99
C GLU A 102 5.10 -2.73 -19.22
N MET A 103 5.46 -1.74 -18.39
CA MET A 103 6.71 -0.98 -18.56
C MET A 103 7.94 -1.74 -18.07
N PHE A 104 7.82 -2.45 -16.95
CA PHE A 104 9.00 -2.96 -16.24
C PHE A 104 9.08 -4.49 -16.20
N ILE A 105 7.93 -5.20 -16.16
CA ILE A 105 7.90 -6.64 -15.96
C ILE A 105 7.63 -7.41 -17.25
N ALA A 106 6.66 -6.98 -18.06
CA ALA A 106 6.29 -7.66 -19.31
C ALA A 106 7.45 -7.83 -20.31
N PRO A 107 8.43 -6.91 -20.41
CA PRO A 107 9.61 -7.13 -21.24
C PRO A 107 10.50 -8.30 -20.79
N GLY A 108 10.35 -8.76 -19.55
CA GLY A 108 11.13 -9.86 -18.99
C GLY A 108 12.54 -9.47 -18.52
N GLU A 109 12.86 -8.18 -18.50
CA GLU A 109 14.19 -7.69 -18.09
C GLU A 109 14.33 -7.53 -16.59
N TYR A 110 13.22 -7.29 -15.88
CA TYR A 110 13.21 -7.03 -14.44
C TYR A 110 12.11 -7.82 -13.72
N THR A 111 12.30 -7.94 -12.41
CA THR A 111 11.28 -8.39 -11.46
C THR A 111 11.36 -7.54 -10.19
N PHE A 112 10.24 -7.28 -9.56
CA PHE A 112 10.23 -6.64 -8.24
C PHE A 112 10.49 -7.66 -7.15
N GLN A 113 11.38 -7.33 -6.22
CA GLN A 113 11.72 -8.18 -5.07
C GLN A 113 11.66 -7.35 -3.78
N PRO A 114 11.26 -7.96 -2.65
CA PRO A 114 11.27 -7.25 -1.38
C PRO A 114 12.70 -7.12 -0.85
N LEU A 115 13.01 -5.97 -0.25
CA LEU A 115 14.23 -5.75 0.54
C LEU A 115 13.99 -6.14 2.01
N GLY A 116 13.58 -7.39 2.22
CA GLY A 116 13.20 -7.92 3.52
C GLY A 116 11.68 -7.87 3.75
N VAL A 117 11.25 -8.36 4.91
CA VAL A 117 9.84 -8.33 5.34
C VAL A 117 9.46 -6.91 5.75
N ALA A 118 8.23 -6.51 5.45
CA ALA A 118 7.68 -5.23 5.89
C ALA A 118 7.86 -5.05 7.41
N GLN A 119 8.19 -3.84 7.82
CA GLN A 119 8.46 -3.49 9.21
C GLN A 119 7.28 -2.72 9.79
N ARG A 120 6.86 -3.09 11.00
CA ARG A 120 5.91 -2.27 11.74
C ARG A 120 6.54 -0.93 12.09
N LEU A 121 5.84 0.14 11.76
CA LEU A 121 6.17 1.50 12.19
C LEU A 121 5.31 1.88 13.41
N ALA A 122 4.69 3.03 13.43
CA ALA A 122 3.83 3.47 14.52
C ALA A 122 2.35 3.20 14.20
N GLY A 123 1.58 2.76 15.18
CA GLY A 123 0.13 2.52 15.01
C GLY A 123 -0.15 1.41 13.99
N ASN A 124 -0.89 1.76 12.96
CA ASN A 124 -1.28 0.89 11.84
C ASN A 124 -0.41 1.08 10.58
N LEU A 125 0.79 1.63 10.74
CA LEU A 125 1.72 1.85 9.63
C LEU A 125 2.71 0.69 9.48
N ALA A 126 2.97 0.30 8.24
CA ALA A 126 4.02 -0.62 7.84
C ALA A 126 4.92 0.03 6.80
N GLY A 127 6.23 -0.23 6.88
CA GLY A 127 7.22 0.20 5.90
C GLY A 127 7.73 -1.00 5.10
N LEU A 128 7.78 -0.89 3.77
CA LEU A 128 8.20 -1.95 2.86
C LEU A 128 9.23 -1.43 1.87
N GLY A 129 10.44 -1.96 1.94
CA GLY A 129 11.47 -1.73 0.92
C GLY A 129 11.38 -2.73 -0.22
N TRP A 130 11.62 -2.28 -1.44
CA TRP A 130 11.66 -3.13 -2.63
C TRP A 130 12.77 -2.72 -3.60
N ALA A 131 13.15 -3.66 -4.47
CA ALA A 131 14.11 -3.45 -5.55
C ALA A 131 13.53 -3.97 -6.87
N MET A 132 13.86 -3.28 -7.96
CA MET A 132 13.69 -3.76 -9.32
C MET A 132 15.00 -4.46 -9.71
N VAL A 133 14.95 -5.78 -9.87
CA VAL A 133 16.13 -6.64 -10.04
C VAL A 133 16.17 -7.18 -11.47
N SER A 134 17.31 -7.02 -12.14
CA SER A 134 17.56 -7.56 -13.48
C SER A 134 17.49 -9.08 -13.47
N THR A 135 16.74 -9.64 -14.42
CA THR A 135 16.61 -11.10 -14.61
C THR A 135 17.86 -11.68 -15.23
N ALA A 136 18.70 -10.87 -15.91
CA ALA A 136 19.89 -11.31 -16.61
C ALA A 136 21.08 -11.58 -15.66
N ASP A 137 21.28 -10.71 -14.69
CA ASP A 137 22.49 -10.72 -13.85
C ASP A 137 22.24 -10.44 -12.36
N GLY A 138 20.99 -10.20 -11.97
CA GLY A 138 20.61 -9.91 -10.59
C GLY A 138 20.99 -8.50 -10.11
N SER A 139 21.46 -7.61 -11.00
CA SER A 139 21.76 -6.23 -10.65
C SER A 139 20.49 -5.45 -10.30
N ILE A 140 20.64 -4.44 -9.43
CA ILE A 140 19.52 -3.58 -9.03
C ILE A 140 19.42 -2.42 -10.01
N GLY A 141 18.28 -2.34 -10.72
CA GLY A 141 17.96 -1.26 -11.66
C GLY A 141 17.19 -0.10 -11.01
N GLY A 142 16.72 -0.27 -9.78
CA GLY A 142 16.01 0.75 -9.02
C GLY A 142 15.55 0.22 -7.68
N THR A 143 15.30 1.11 -6.74
CA THR A 143 14.78 0.77 -5.41
C THR A 143 13.63 1.69 -5.04
N GLY A 144 12.84 1.28 -4.06
CA GLY A 144 11.84 2.13 -3.46
C GLY A 144 11.50 1.71 -2.04
N TYR A 145 10.75 2.58 -1.41
CA TYR A 145 10.23 2.35 -0.07
C TYR A 145 8.80 2.86 0.01
N ASP A 146 7.91 2.01 0.49
CA ASP A 146 6.51 2.32 0.66
C ASP A 146 6.17 2.43 2.14
N VAL A 147 5.39 3.45 2.49
CA VAL A 147 4.78 3.61 3.81
C VAL A 147 3.29 3.34 3.66
N LEU A 148 2.87 2.19 4.16
CA LEU A 148 1.52 1.67 4.06
C LEU A 148 0.74 1.99 5.34
N ALA A 149 -0.41 2.68 5.23
CA ALA A 149 -1.36 2.81 6.32
C ALA A 149 -2.49 1.77 6.12
N LEU A 150 -2.68 0.92 7.11
CA LEU A 150 -3.69 -0.15 7.05
C LEU A 150 -4.97 0.27 7.79
N ASP A 151 -6.11 -0.22 7.32
CA ASP A 151 -7.39 -0.09 8.01
C ASP A 151 -7.55 -1.17 9.10
N GLU A 152 -8.73 -1.21 9.73
CA GLU A 152 -9.06 -2.17 10.79
C GLU A 152 -9.12 -3.62 10.28
N ASP A 153 -9.34 -3.82 8.98
CA ASP A 153 -9.39 -5.12 8.32
C ASP A 153 -8.01 -5.56 7.79
N GLY A 154 -6.98 -4.73 7.96
CA GLY A 154 -5.62 -4.96 7.48
C GLY A 154 -5.40 -4.64 6.00
N ARG A 155 -6.35 -3.94 5.34
CA ARG A 155 -6.22 -3.51 3.95
C ARG A 155 -5.48 -2.18 3.87
N ILE A 156 -4.77 -1.98 2.77
CA ILE A 156 -4.03 -0.73 2.51
C ILE A 156 -5.02 0.40 2.22
N ARG A 157 -5.08 1.36 3.11
CA ARG A 157 -5.87 2.58 2.97
C ARG A 157 -5.12 3.69 2.26
N SER A 158 -3.82 3.79 2.53
CA SER A 158 -2.93 4.66 1.77
C SER A 158 -1.53 4.06 1.69
N ASP A 159 -0.89 4.31 0.57
CA ASP A 159 0.48 3.97 0.28
C ASP A 159 1.21 5.23 -0.17
N HIS A 160 2.28 5.58 0.53
CA HIS A 160 3.18 6.65 0.13
C HIS A 160 4.46 6.01 -0.38
N GLN A 161 4.60 5.99 -1.71
CA GLN A 161 5.72 5.39 -2.41
C GLN A 161 6.82 6.41 -2.66
N TYR A 162 8.03 6.05 -2.28
CA TYR A 162 9.25 6.80 -2.53
C TYR A 162 10.14 5.97 -3.44
N ILE A 163 10.48 6.51 -4.63
CA ILE A 163 11.40 5.87 -5.57
C ILE A 163 12.79 6.44 -5.33
N GLY A 164 13.72 5.57 -4.95
CA GLY A 164 15.13 5.92 -4.76
C GLY A 164 15.94 5.76 -6.05
N PRO A 165 17.15 6.33 -6.07
CA PRO A 165 18.11 6.05 -7.14
C PRO A 165 18.50 4.57 -7.14
N ALA A 166 18.91 4.08 -8.30
CA ALA A 166 19.52 2.76 -8.47
C ALA A 166 20.90 2.71 -7.83
#